data_58f1b60345486c7dfe9e73355dc37369
#
_entry.id   58f1b60345486c7dfe9e73355dc37369
#
_cell.length_a   1.000
_cell.length_b   1.000
_cell.length_c   1.000
_cell.angle_alpha   90.00
_cell.angle_beta   90.00
_cell.angle_gamma   90.00
#
_symmetry.space_group_name_H-M   'P 1'
#
loop_
_entity.id
_entity.type
_entity.pdbx_description
1 polymer ?
#
loop_
_entity_poly.entity_id
_entity_poly.type
_entity_poly.pdbx_seq_one_letter_code
_entity_poly.pdbx_strand_id
1 'polypeptide(L)'
;MNRLLSLFLFLFATLPLSAQHVHSVVGFPSAEPGYSLGVSACYAGQIGDYLVMAGGCNFPEAGKPKKYYAGVYAARIDREALQWHLVGFLPEPAAYGATVASGDSLLFIGGNNNDHSLASVYSVRLNAVGTGIELNRLADLSATADNMAVALAGTDVFVVGGNQNGKPSANVLRYQLRSDVTNQGAGAVAQASNNTAFVTLRVPGAPRVQPVAAAYNNKVYVWGGFYADGEQSKVHTDGYVYDIRTKEWGVLSAPRSADGEEMTLSGGIAWADGSSLYATGGVNRTIFLDAISGRYECVKKDDYLKQPIGWYKFSGNLYVFDAVAGQWLTTTFANQALARAGAQAVPTRLGVYYIGGELKPALRTPQIVLVEK
;
A
#
# COMPACT_ATOMS: atom_id res chain seq x y z
N MET A 1 38.43 45.03 -21.95
CA MET A 1 38.32 43.92 -20.95
C MET A 1 36.85 43.62 -20.80
N ASN A 2 36.28 42.83 -21.75
CA ASN A 2 34.88 42.46 -21.77
C ASN A 2 34.69 41.14 -21.04
N ARG A 3 33.94 41.16 -19.92
CA ARG A 3 33.47 39.94 -19.23
C ARG A 3 32.13 39.55 -19.88
N LEU A 4 32.15 38.44 -20.64
CA LEU A 4 30.95 37.76 -21.09
C LEU A 4 30.33 37.04 -19.89
N LEU A 5 29.15 37.46 -19.51
CA LEU A 5 28.30 36.77 -18.52
C LEU A 5 27.55 35.68 -19.29
N SER A 6 27.96 34.39 -19.12
CA SER A 6 27.21 33.25 -19.69
C SER A 6 26.00 32.99 -18.81
N LEU A 7 24.82 33.35 -19.30
CA LEU A 7 23.52 33.01 -18.72
C LEU A 7 23.21 31.56 -19.07
N PHE A 8 23.38 30.64 -18.12
CA PHE A 8 22.88 29.28 -18.26
C PHE A 8 21.36 29.29 -18.07
N LEU A 9 20.64 29.23 -19.17
CA LEU A 9 19.19 28.99 -19.19
C LEU A 9 18.98 27.49 -18.88
N PHE A 10 18.60 27.18 -17.64
CA PHE A 10 18.06 25.87 -17.33
C PHE A 10 16.68 25.73 -17.98
N LEU A 11 16.64 25.04 -19.10
CA LEU A 11 15.41 24.60 -19.73
C LEU A 11 14.86 23.48 -18.84
N PHE A 12 13.90 23.78 -17.95
CA PHE A 12 13.08 22.77 -17.32
C PHE A 12 12.22 22.13 -18.40
N ALA A 13 12.63 20.98 -18.89
CA ALA A 13 11.79 20.13 -19.70
C ALA A 13 10.67 19.61 -18.77
N THR A 14 9.53 20.30 -18.76
CA THR A 14 8.29 19.73 -18.25
C THR A 14 7.89 18.65 -19.25
N LEU A 15 8.23 17.39 -18.93
CA LEU A 15 7.61 16.28 -19.63
C LEU A 15 6.09 16.42 -19.39
N PRO A 16 5.26 16.46 -20.44
CA PRO A 16 3.82 16.46 -20.25
C PRO A 16 3.48 15.14 -19.55
N LEU A 17 2.98 15.22 -18.32
CA LEU A 17 2.27 14.11 -17.71
C LEU A 17 1.13 13.82 -18.68
N SER A 18 1.22 12.76 -19.48
CA SER A 18 0.13 12.36 -20.36
C SER A 18 -1.13 12.27 -19.51
N ALA A 19 -2.23 12.83 -20.00
CA ALA A 19 -3.49 12.87 -19.27
C ALA A 19 -3.82 11.45 -18.79
N GLN A 20 -3.73 11.23 -17.50
CA GLN A 20 -4.07 9.94 -16.92
C GLN A 20 -5.57 9.78 -16.97
N HIS A 21 -6.04 8.67 -17.50
CA HIS A 21 -7.44 8.33 -17.55
C HIS A 21 -7.76 7.37 -16.41
N VAL A 22 -8.84 7.64 -15.68
CA VAL A 22 -9.39 6.73 -14.67
C VAL A 22 -10.76 6.31 -15.13
N HIS A 23 -10.93 5.02 -15.33
CA HIS A 23 -12.24 4.46 -15.67
C HIS A 23 -12.59 3.29 -14.75
N SER A 24 -13.90 3.09 -14.55
CA SER A 24 -14.40 2.01 -13.72
C SER A 24 -14.29 0.69 -14.45
N VAL A 25 -13.82 -0.34 -13.74
CA VAL A 25 -13.78 -1.71 -14.21
C VAL A 25 -14.88 -2.48 -13.50
N VAL A 26 -15.74 -3.17 -14.26
CA VAL A 26 -16.87 -3.93 -13.71
C VAL A 26 -16.39 -5.23 -13.07
N GLY A 27 -17.05 -5.66 -12.03
CA GLY A 27 -16.81 -6.93 -11.35
C GLY A 27 -16.00 -6.78 -10.07
N PHE A 28 -16.49 -7.44 -9.01
CA PHE A 28 -15.85 -7.56 -7.70
C PHE A 28 -16.14 -8.96 -7.14
N PRO A 29 -15.23 -9.58 -6.36
CA PRO A 29 -15.47 -10.91 -5.82
C PRO A 29 -16.73 -10.97 -4.95
N SER A 30 -17.45 -12.10 -4.99
CA SER A 30 -18.75 -12.25 -4.31
C SER A 30 -19.03 -13.64 -3.71
N ALA A 31 -18.07 -14.57 -3.77
CA ALA A 31 -18.34 -15.94 -3.31
C ALA A 31 -18.51 -16.06 -1.80
N GLU A 32 -17.83 -15.19 -1.01
CA GLU A 32 -18.05 -15.15 0.43
C GLU A 32 -19.17 -14.15 0.78
N PRO A 33 -20.13 -14.51 1.66
CA PRO A 33 -21.23 -13.62 2.05
C PRO A 33 -20.73 -12.28 2.61
N GLY A 34 -21.17 -11.17 2.00
CA GLY A 34 -20.83 -9.81 2.37
C GLY A 34 -19.54 -9.28 1.71
N TYR A 35 -18.76 -10.10 1.01
CA TYR A 35 -17.55 -9.65 0.31
C TYR A 35 -17.86 -8.66 -0.82
N SER A 36 -18.96 -8.87 -1.53
CA SER A 36 -19.43 -8.01 -2.64
C SER A 36 -19.77 -6.57 -2.25
N LEU A 37 -19.86 -6.28 -0.95
CA LEU A 37 -20.01 -4.91 -0.45
C LEU A 37 -18.70 -4.10 -0.50
N GLY A 38 -17.60 -4.76 -0.92
CA GLY A 38 -16.27 -4.21 -0.92
C GLY A 38 -15.50 -4.50 0.35
N VAL A 39 -14.18 -4.53 0.24
CA VAL A 39 -13.26 -4.73 1.35
C VAL A 39 -12.14 -3.68 1.31
N SER A 40 -11.55 -3.42 2.46
CA SER A 40 -10.29 -2.69 2.57
C SER A 40 -9.17 -3.59 3.08
N ALA A 41 -7.94 -3.15 2.88
CA ALA A 41 -6.74 -3.78 3.42
C ALA A 41 -6.59 -5.27 3.06
N CYS A 42 -7.08 -5.68 1.89
CA CYS A 42 -6.85 -7.01 1.33
C CYS A 42 -5.40 -7.14 0.83
N TYR A 43 -4.95 -8.36 0.60
CA TYR A 43 -3.78 -8.62 -0.23
C TYR A 43 -4.20 -8.53 -1.69
N ALA A 44 -3.40 -7.89 -2.55
CA ALA A 44 -3.66 -7.88 -3.98
C ALA A 44 -2.37 -7.75 -4.79
N GLY A 45 -2.35 -8.36 -5.97
CA GLY A 45 -1.20 -8.32 -6.88
C GLY A 45 -1.51 -8.97 -8.22
N GLN A 46 -0.50 -9.01 -9.08
CA GLN A 46 -0.58 -9.67 -10.40
C GLN A 46 0.25 -10.95 -10.40
N ILE A 47 -0.31 -12.03 -10.91
CA ILE A 47 0.41 -13.27 -11.25
C ILE A 47 0.12 -13.60 -12.72
N GLY A 48 1.13 -13.53 -13.59
CA GLY A 48 0.94 -13.72 -15.02
C GLY A 48 -0.12 -12.76 -15.59
N ASP A 49 -1.12 -13.28 -16.23
CA ASP A 49 -2.25 -12.51 -16.80
C ASP A 49 -3.44 -12.34 -15.82
N TYR A 50 -3.24 -12.61 -14.54
CA TYR A 50 -4.32 -12.55 -13.54
C TYR A 50 -4.07 -11.50 -12.47
N LEU A 51 -5.13 -10.79 -12.10
CA LEU A 51 -5.22 -10.09 -10.83
C LEU A 51 -5.59 -11.12 -9.76
N VAL A 52 -4.94 -11.02 -8.60
CA VAL A 52 -5.22 -11.84 -7.42
C VAL A 52 -5.60 -10.93 -6.27
N MET A 53 -6.68 -11.25 -5.58
CA MET A 53 -7.11 -10.62 -4.33
C MET A 53 -7.27 -11.69 -3.25
N ALA A 54 -6.92 -11.36 -2.00
CA ALA A 54 -7.15 -12.29 -0.88
C ALA A 54 -7.48 -11.55 0.41
N GLY A 55 -8.32 -12.16 1.24
CA GLY A 55 -8.66 -11.60 2.55
C GLY A 55 -9.31 -10.22 2.48
N GLY A 56 -8.91 -9.33 3.39
CA GLY A 56 -9.54 -8.03 3.57
C GLY A 56 -10.65 -8.05 4.61
N CYS A 57 -11.23 -6.88 4.88
CA CYS A 57 -12.28 -6.74 5.87
C CYS A 57 -13.30 -5.66 5.51
N ASN A 58 -14.52 -5.82 6.05
CA ASN A 58 -15.58 -4.82 5.96
C ASN A 58 -16.53 -4.89 7.17
N PHE A 59 -17.64 -4.16 7.08
CA PHE A 59 -18.74 -4.19 8.04
C PHE A 59 -20.03 -4.54 7.26
N PRO A 60 -20.31 -5.85 7.01
CA PRO A 60 -21.42 -6.26 6.17
C PRO A 60 -22.79 -6.04 6.81
N GLU A 61 -22.83 -5.93 8.14
CA GLU A 61 -24.05 -5.73 8.91
C GLU A 61 -23.90 -4.54 9.85
N ALA A 62 -24.90 -3.65 9.83
CA ALA A 62 -24.92 -2.48 10.70
C ALA A 62 -24.89 -2.89 12.18
N GLY A 63 -24.02 -2.24 12.97
CA GLY A 63 -23.90 -2.50 14.41
C GLY A 63 -23.20 -3.82 14.79
N LYS A 64 -22.75 -4.60 13.81
CA LYS A 64 -21.95 -5.82 14.05
C LYS A 64 -20.46 -5.54 13.97
N PRO A 65 -19.64 -6.40 14.59
CA PRO A 65 -18.18 -6.31 14.48
C PRO A 65 -17.70 -6.38 13.02
N LYS A 66 -16.49 -5.90 12.80
CA LYS A 66 -15.77 -6.02 11.53
C LYS A 66 -15.64 -7.50 11.16
N LYS A 67 -15.94 -7.86 9.92
CA LYS A 67 -15.75 -9.19 9.35
C LYS A 67 -14.45 -9.23 8.56
N TYR A 68 -13.65 -10.24 8.81
CA TYR A 68 -12.45 -10.58 8.05
C TYR A 68 -12.74 -11.78 7.15
N TYR A 69 -12.04 -11.85 6.03
CA TYR A 69 -12.25 -12.84 4.98
C TYR A 69 -10.98 -13.66 4.73
N ALA A 70 -11.18 -14.89 4.23
CA ALA A 70 -10.07 -15.80 3.90
C ALA A 70 -10.01 -16.16 2.42
N GLY A 71 -11.04 -15.86 1.63
CA GLY A 71 -11.08 -16.22 0.21
C GLY A 71 -9.91 -15.63 -0.56
N VAL A 72 -9.36 -16.42 -1.48
CA VAL A 72 -8.40 -15.99 -2.50
C VAL A 72 -9.11 -16.06 -3.84
N TYR A 73 -9.11 -14.94 -4.53
CA TYR A 73 -9.81 -14.74 -5.80
C TYR A 73 -8.82 -14.40 -6.89
N ALA A 74 -9.11 -14.88 -8.12
CA ALA A 74 -8.36 -14.51 -9.30
C ALA A 74 -9.31 -14.09 -10.43
N ALA A 75 -8.90 -13.10 -11.21
CA ALA A 75 -9.58 -12.68 -12.43
C ALA A 75 -8.55 -12.41 -13.52
N ARG A 76 -8.84 -12.82 -14.76
CA ARG A 76 -7.99 -12.46 -15.88
C ARG A 76 -8.04 -10.95 -16.09
N ILE A 77 -6.88 -10.35 -16.33
CA ILE A 77 -6.73 -8.90 -16.54
C ILE A 77 -7.51 -8.47 -17.76
N ASP A 78 -8.46 -7.55 -17.57
CA ASP A 78 -9.31 -6.98 -18.60
C ASP A 78 -9.61 -5.50 -18.27
N ARG A 79 -9.74 -4.65 -19.31
CA ARG A 79 -9.97 -3.22 -19.15
C ARG A 79 -11.38 -2.86 -18.68
N GLU A 80 -12.36 -3.66 -19.05
CA GLU A 80 -13.78 -3.33 -18.87
C GLU A 80 -14.41 -4.14 -17.74
N ALA A 81 -14.15 -5.46 -17.69
CA ALA A 81 -14.82 -6.37 -16.78
C ALA A 81 -13.91 -7.48 -16.25
N LEU A 82 -13.88 -7.67 -14.96
CA LEU A 82 -13.14 -8.72 -14.27
C LEU A 82 -14.08 -9.83 -13.83
N GLN A 83 -13.83 -11.02 -14.35
CA GLN A 83 -14.54 -12.25 -13.98
C GLN A 83 -13.80 -12.90 -12.80
N TRP A 84 -14.22 -12.63 -11.58
CA TRP A 84 -13.58 -13.15 -10.38
C TRP A 84 -14.02 -14.58 -10.05
N HIS A 85 -13.06 -15.45 -9.80
CA HIS A 85 -13.27 -16.81 -9.34
C HIS A 85 -12.61 -17.02 -7.99
N LEU A 86 -13.30 -17.71 -7.09
CA LEU A 86 -12.70 -18.19 -5.83
C LEU A 86 -11.77 -19.34 -6.18
N VAL A 87 -10.46 -19.17 -5.93
CA VAL A 87 -9.41 -20.13 -6.33
C VAL A 87 -8.76 -20.82 -5.13
N GLY A 88 -9.11 -20.42 -3.90
CA GLY A 88 -8.63 -21.02 -2.67
C GLY A 88 -8.92 -20.17 -1.45
N PHE A 89 -8.27 -20.50 -0.34
CA PHE A 89 -8.42 -19.77 0.92
C PHE A 89 -7.07 -19.57 1.59
N LEU A 90 -6.93 -18.47 2.31
CA LEU A 90 -5.90 -18.30 3.32
C LEU A 90 -6.15 -19.28 4.47
N PRO A 91 -5.13 -19.72 5.23
CA PRO A 91 -5.30 -20.61 6.36
C PRO A 91 -6.20 -20.04 7.48
N GLU A 92 -6.26 -18.73 7.57
CA GLU A 92 -7.14 -17.97 8.46
C GLU A 92 -7.55 -16.65 7.81
N PRO A 93 -8.70 -16.06 8.19
CA PRO A 93 -9.08 -14.73 7.71
C PRO A 93 -8.03 -13.69 8.06
N ALA A 94 -7.72 -12.80 7.12
CA ALA A 94 -6.68 -11.79 7.34
C ALA A 94 -6.93 -10.50 6.56
N ALA A 95 -6.54 -9.37 7.16
CA ALA A 95 -6.50 -8.05 6.53
C ALA A 95 -5.32 -7.24 7.09
N TYR A 96 -5.08 -6.04 6.56
CA TYR A 96 -4.02 -5.12 7.00
C TYR A 96 -2.60 -5.70 6.90
N GLY A 97 -2.44 -6.79 6.15
CA GLY A 97 -1.15 -7.26 5.70
C GLY A 97 -0.69 -6.50 4.46
N ALA A 98 0.42 -6.97 3.88
CA ALA A 98 0.97 -6.37 2.68
C ALA A 98 1.30 -7.42 1.63
N THR A 99 1.40 -6.98 0.36
CA THR A 99 1.72 -7.85 -0.77
C THR A 99 2.98 -7.36 -1.48
N VAL A 100 3.83 -8.31 -1.87
CA VAL A 100 4.99 -8.08 -2.72
C VAL A 100 4.97 -9.07 -3.86
N ALA A 101 5.16 -8.60 -5.09
CA ALA A 101 5.38 -9.47 -6.25
C ALA A 101 6.85 -9.94 -6.28
N SER A 102 7.06 -11.22 -6.44
CA SER A 102 8.39 -11.84 -6.52
C SER A 102 8.40 -12.95 -7.58
N GLY A 103 8.95 -12.65 -8.75
CA GLY A 103 8.93 -13.56 -9.90
C GLY A 103 7.49 -13.88 -10.34
N ASP A 104 7.15 -15.16 -10.36
CA ASP A 104 5.85 -15.70 -10.72
C ASP A 104 4.89 -15.90 -9.53
N SER A 105 5.24 -15.34 -8.37
CA SER A 105 4.50 -15.47 -7.13
C SER A 105 4.21 -14.12 -6.47
N LEU A 106 3.20 -14.11 -5.60
CA LEU A 106 2.98 -13.04 -4.64
C LEU A 106 3.40 -13.51 -3.26
N LEU A 107 3.94 -12.61 -2.47
CA LEU A 107 4.15 -12.81 -1.04
C LEU A 107 3.04 -12.09 -0.28
N PHE A 108 2.28 -12.83 0.53
CA PHE A 108 1.34 -12.26 1.50
C PHE A 108 2.02 -12.23 2.85
N ILE A 109 2.12 -11.06 3.45
CA ILE A 109 3.01 -10.79 4.59
C ILE A 109 2.20 -10.21 5.74
N GLY A 110 2.27 -10.85 6.91
CA GLY A 110 1.65 -10.37 8.13
C GLY A 110 0.15 -10.10 8.01
N GLY A 111 -0.33 -9.08 8.66
CA GLY A 111 -1.74 -8.71 8.77
C GLY A 111 -2.30 -8.99 10.16
N ASN A 112 -3.61 -8.90 10.29
CA ASN A 112 -4.32 -9.27 11.52
C ASN A 112 -5.73 -9.80 11.18
N ASN A 113 -6.38 -10.34 12.21
CA ASN A 113 -7.80 -10.66 12.22
C ASN A 113 -8.45 -10.17 13.54
N ASN A 114 -9.61 -10.72 13.90
CA ASN A 114 -10.27 -10.35 15.15
C ASN A 114 -9.52 -10.82 16.41
N ASP A 115 -8.69 -11.85 16.29
CA ASP A 115 -8.10 -12.55 17.43
C ASP A 115 -6.65 -12.10 17.67
N HIS A 116 -5.86 -11.90 16.61
CA HIS A 116 -4.44 -11.60 16.74
C HIS A 116 -3.81 -10.96 15.49
N SER A 117 -2.63 -10.39 15.66
CA SER A 117 -1.74 -9.96 14.57
C SER A 117 -0.87 -11.12 14.10
N LEU A 118 -0.52 -11.15 12.82
CA LEU A 118 0.16 -12.25 12.14
C LEU A 118 1.64 -11.95 11.91
N ALA A 119 2.48 -12.97 12.04
CA ALA A 119 3.87 -12.96 11.59
C ALA A 119 4.06 -13.78 10.31
N SER A 120 3.01 -14.46 9.85
CA SER A 120 3.07 -15.40 8.74
C SER A 120 3.43 -14.74 7.43
N VAL A 121 4.22 -15.42 6.61
CA VAL A 121 4.54 -15.07 5.23
C VAL A 121 4.18 -16.25 4.36
N TYR A 122 3.40 -16.00 3.32
CA TYR A 122 3.01 -17.02 2.35
C TYR A 122 3.47 -16.64 0.95
N SER A 123 4.03 -17.60 0.23
CA SER A 123 4.21 -17.51 -1.21
C SER A 123 2.98 -18.10 -1.89
N VAL A 124 2.39 -17.34 -2.80
CA VAL A 124 1.15 -17.66 -3.51
C VAL A 124 1.42 -17.71 -4.99
N ARG A 125 1.04 -18.82 -5.63
CA ARG A 125 1.08 -19.02 -7.08
C ARG A 125 -0.30 -19.45 -7.58
N LEU A 126 -0.60 -19.14 -8.81
CA LEU A 126 -1.74 -19.74 -9.50
C LEU A 126 -1.27 -21.00 -10.24
N ASN A 127 -2.16 -22.00 -10.30
CA ASN A 127 -1.96 -23.09 -11.24
C ASN A 127 -2.02 -22.58 -12.71
N ALA A 128 -1.54 -23.39 -13.65
CA ALA A 128 -1.40 -22.97 -15.06
C ALA A 128 -2.70 -22.47 -15.72
N VAL A 129 -3.86 -22.86 -15.21
CA VAL A 129 -5.17 -22.46 -15.73
C VAL A 129 -5.88 -21.37 -14.92
N GLY A 130 -5.25 -20.89 -13.84
CA GLY A 130 -5.78 -19.79 -13.00
C GLY A 130 -7.01 -20.15 -12.14
N THR A 131 -7.26 -21.46 -11.93
CA THR A 131 -8.44 -21.95 -11.21
C THR A 131 -8.16 -22.46 -9.81
N GLY A 132 -6.90 -22.48 -9.39
CA GLY A 132 -6.47 -22.90 -8.06
C GLY A 132 -5.17 -22.24 -7.68
N ILE A 133 -4.85 -22.25 -6.39
CA ILE A 133 -3.63 -21.69 -5.82
C ILE A 133 -2.72 -22.77 -5.23
N GLU A 134 -1.43 -22.49 -5.26
CA GLU A 134 -0.43 -23.10 -4.41
C GLU A 134 -0.04 -22.08 -3.35
N LEU A 135 -0.31 -22.41 -2.09
CA LEU A 135 0.00 -21.57 -0.95
C LEU A 135 1.08 -22.24 -0.11
N ASN A 136 2.28 -21.69 -0.12
CA ASN A 136 3.41 -22.22 0.63
C ASN A 136 3.77 -21.28 1.79
N ARG A 137 3.76 -21.79 3.02
CA ARG A 137 4.23 -21.03 4.18
C ARG A 137 5.75 -20.93 4.13
N LEU A 138 6.24 -19.70 4.22
CA LEU A 138 7.66 -19.38 4.36
C LEU A 138 8.00 -19.19 5.85
N ALA A 139 9.26 -18.83 6.15
CA ALA A 139 9.62 -18.45 7.51
C ALA A 139 8.82 -17.22 7.97
N ASP A 140 8.40 -17.21 9.20
CA ASP A 140 7.68 -16.08 9.78
C ASP A 140 8.56 -14.84 9.90
N LEU A 141 7.94 -13.68 9.96
CA LEU A 141 8.60 -12.44 10.38
C LEU A 141 9.13 -12.60 11.82
N SER A 142 10.13 -11.81 12.19
CA SER A 142 10.66 -11.78 13.56
C SER A 142 9.72 -11.18 14.60
N ALA A 143 8.65 -10.54 14.13
CA ALA A 143 7.57 -9.97 14.94
C ALA A 143 6.27 -10.05 14.16
N THR A 144 5.14 -10.11 14.85
CA THR A 144 3.85 -9.88 14.19
C THR A 144 3.82 -8.48 13.61
N ALA A 145 3.23 -8.31 12.42
CA ALA A 145 3.16 -7.01 11.77
C ALA A 145 1.83 -6.84 11.04
N ASP A 146 1.16 -5.72 11.29
CA ASP A 146 -0.05 -5.30 10.59
C ASP A 146 -0.04 -3.78 10.34
N ASN A 147 -0.87 -3.30 9.39
CA ASN A 147 -0.93 -1.88 9.03
C ASN A 147 0.45 -1.27 8.67
N MET A 148 1.36 -2.10 8.19
CA MET A 148 2.68 -1.70 7.71
C MET A 148 2.66 -1.41 6.21
N ALA A 149 3.71 -0.76 5.73
CA ALA A 149 4.04 -0.73 4.32
C ALA A 149 5.17 -1.73 4.01
N VAL A 150 5.27 -2.17 2.76
CA VAL A 150 6.38 -3.02 2.29
C VAL A 150 7.00 -2.46 1.02
N ALA A 151 8.29 -2.72 0.87
CA ALA A 151 9.01 -2.44 -0.35
C ALA A 151 10.01 -3.56 -0.65
N LEU A 152 10.05 -4.02 -1.90
CA LEU A 152 11.03 -5.00 -2.38
C LEU A 152 12.20 -4.27 -3.04
N ALA A 153 13.40 -4.47 -2.54
CA ALA A 153 14.63 -3.94 -3.13
C ALA A 153 15.65 -5.07 -3.30
N GLY A 154 15.88 -5.48 -4.52
CA GLY A 154 16.65 -6.68 -4.83
C GLY A 154 15.94 -7.93 -4.32
N THR A 155 16.60 -8.66 -3.41
CA THR A 155 16.04 -9.85 -2.73
C THR A 155 15.53 -9.56 -1.33
N ASP A 156 15.56 -8.32 -0.89
CA ASP A 156 15.15 -7.94 0.45
C ASP A 156 13.77 -7.27 0.45
N VAL A 157 12.86 -7.80 1.26
CA VAL A 157 11.61 -7.16 1.58
C VAL A 157 11.79 -6.35 2.85
N PHE A 158 11.51 -5.06 2.77
CA PHE A 158 11.51 -4.14 3.91
C PHE A 158 10.08 -3.96 4.39
N VAL A 159 9.80 -4.39 5.63
CA VAL A 159 8.50 -4.22 6.31
C VAL A 159 8.61 -3.00 7.22
N VAL A 160 7.94 -1.92 6.87
CA VAL A 160 8.15 -0.59 7.44
C VAL A 160 6.99 -0.19 8.34
N GLY A 161 7.31 0.08 9.60
CA GLY A 161 6.34 0.60 10.56
C GLY A 161 5.17 -0.36 10.84
N GLY A 162 3.96 0.15 10.83
CA GLY A 162 2.76 -0.55 11.25
C GLY A 162 2.69 -0.77 12.75
N ASN A 163 1.85 -1.72 13.16
CA ASN A 163 1.91 -2.29 14.49
C ASN A 163 2.83 -3.50 14.45
N GLN A 164 3.79 -3.58 15.35
CA GLN A 164 4.65 -4.74 15.54
C GLN A 164 4.49 -5.25 16.97
N ASN A 165 4.20 -6.56 17.11
CA ASN A 165 3.82 -7.16 18.40
C ASN A 165 2.69 -6.37 19.09
N GLY A 166 1.69 -5.96 18.31
CA GLY A 166 0.49 -5.24 18.77
C GLY A 166 0.70 -3.78 19.17
N LYS A 167 1.85 -3.16 18.84
CA LYS A 167 2.15 -1.77 19.19
C LYS A 167 2.62 -0.97 17.97
N PRO A 168 2.23 0.32 17.86
CA PRO A 168 2.77 1.22 16.84
C PRO A 168 4.29 1.21 16.82
N SER A 169 4.89 1.10 15.65
CA SER A 169 6.33 0.92 15.49
C SER A 169 6.93 1.87 14.46
N ALA A 170 8.18 2.26 14.69
CA ALA A 170 9.05 2.88 13.71
C ALA A 170 10.09 1.88 13.16
N ASN A 171 10.08 0.64 13.61
CA ASN A 171 11.05 -0.35 13.18
C ASN A 171 10.81 -0.77 11.72
N VAL A 172 11.89 -1.18 11.07
CA VAL A 172 11.86 -1.78 9.74
C VAL A 172 12.43 -3.19 9.87
N LEU A 173 11.58 -4.20 9.58
CA LEU A 173 12.03 -5.57 9.52
C LEU A 173 12.55 -5.84 8.11
N ARG A 174 13.72 -6.43 7.99
CA ARG A 174 14.28 -6.88 6.72
C ARG A 174 14.07 -8.38 6.58
N TYR A 175 13.35 -8.77 5.54
CA TYR A 175 13.06 -10.16 5.23
C TYR A 175 13.72 -10.52 3.91
N GLN A 176 14.70 -11.43 3.95
CA GLN A 176 15.49 -11.80 2.79
C GLN A 176 14.87 -12.98 2.05
N LEU A 177 14.61 -12.79 0.76
CA LEU A 177 14.22 -13.86 -0.15
C LEU A 177 15.47 -14.60 -0.62
N ARG A 178 15.53 -15.91 -0.45
CA ARG A 178 16.56 -16.75 -1.05
C ARG A 178 16.09 -17.28 -2.39
N SER A 179 16.92 -17.13 -3.40
CA SER A 179 16.86 -17.94 -4.62
C SER A 179 17.64 -19.21 -4.35
N ASP A 180 16.98 -20.32 -4.07
CA ASP A 180 17.66 -21.60 -4.18
C ASP A 180 17.87 -21.90 -5.66
N VAL A 181 19.04 -21.48 -6.16
CA VAL A 181 19.55 -21.93 -7.45
C VAL A 181 20.08 -23.35 -7.26
N THR A 182 19.20 -24.32 -7.11
CA THR A 182 19.52 -25.71 -7.39
C THR A 182 18.94 -26.04 -8.76
N ASN A 183 19.84 -26.41 -9.67
CA ASN A 183 19.57 -26.88 -11.03
C ASN A 183 18.53 -28.01 -11.09
N GLN A 184 17.25 -27.67 -11.01
CA GLN A 184 16.16 -28.53 -11.50
C GLN A 184 14.98 -27.63 -11.92
N GLY A 185 14.58 -27.80 -13.17
CA GLY A 185 13.69 -26.96 -13.96
C GLY A 185 12.46 -26.38 -13.27
N ALA A 186 12.11 -25.20 -13.76
CA ALA A 186 10.86 -24.47 -13.56
C ALA A 186 10.42 -24.26 -12.09
N GLY A 187 10.75 -23.11 -11.53
CA GLY A 187 10.15 -22.60 -10.31
C GLY A 187 11.13 -22.36 -9.16
N ALA A 188 11.79 -21.20 -9.15
CA ALA A 188 12.48 -20.77 -7.95
C ALA A 188 11.45 -20.53 -6.84
N VAL A 189 11.31 -21.46 -5.91
CA VAL A 189 10.54 -21.27 -4.69
C VAL A 189 11.32 -20.30 -3.82
N ALA A 190 10.76 -19.12 -3.53
CA ALA A 190 11.34 -18.23 -2.55
C ALA A 190 11.31 -18.91 -1.17
N GLN A 191 12.44 -19.46 -0.73
CA GLN A 191 12.60 -19.95 0.64
C GLN A 191 13.24 -18.85 1.47
N ALA A 192 12.61 -18.50 2.57
CA ALA A 192 13.21 -17.61 3.55
C ALA A 192 14.35 -18.30 4.29
N SER A 193 15.45 -17.61 4.51
CA SER A 193 16.53 -18.15 5.30
C SER A 193 16.27 -17.96 6.78
N ASN A 194 16.32 -19.05 7.53
CA ASN A 194 16.27 -19.05 9.00
C ASN A 194 17.49 -18.36 9.66
N ASN A 195 18.39 -17.76 8.87
CA ASN A 195 19.66 -17.21 9.36
C ASN A 195 19.79 -15.69 9.06
N THR A 196 18.69 -14.97 9.04
CA THR A 196 18.74 -13.51 8.97
C THR A 196 18.96 -12.95 10.37
N ALA A 197 20.16 -12.44 10.63
CA ALA A 197 20.34 -11.46 11.69
C ALA A 197 19.43 -10.27 11.33
N PHE A 198 18.26 -10.17 11.98
CA PHE A 198 17.34 -9.06 11.82
C PHE A 198 18.04 -7.81 12.37
N VAL A 199 18.66 -7.07 11.48
CA VAL A 199 19.08 -5.71 11.83
C VAL A 199 17.79 -4.91 11.94
N THR A 200 17.40 -4.58 13.16
CA THR A 200 16.28 -3.69 13.40
C THR A 200 16.67 -2.31 12.93
N LEU A 201 16.35 -1.99 11.67
CA LEU A 201 16.38 -0.63 11.17
C LEU A 201 15.23 0.15 11.81
N ARG A 202 15.39 1.44 11.91
CA ARG A 202 14.34 2.31 12.45
C ARG A 202 14.18 3.53 11.55
N VAL A 203 12.95 3.81 11.13
CA VAL A 203 12.62 5.09 10.49
C VAL A 203 12.81 6.20 11.53
N PRO A 204 13.47 7.30 11.21
CA PRO A 204 13.62 8.40 12.14
C PRO A 204 12.27 8.95 12.62
N GLY A 205 12.21 9.39 13.88
CA GLY A 205 11.04 10.01 14.47
C GLY A 205 10.07 9.04 15.17
N ALA A 206 8.80 9.44 15.24
CA ALA A 206 7.74 8.70 15.91
C ALA A 206 7.29 7.46 15.11
N PRO A 207 6.61 6.49 15.75
CA PRO A 207 6.01 5.35 15.08
C PRO A 207 5.08 5.77 13.92
N ARG A 208 4.95 4.88 12.92
CA ARG A 208 4.14 5.12 11.71
C ARG A 208 3.26 3.92 11.41
N VAL A 209 1.98 4.03 11.72
CA VAL A 209 0.94 3.08 11.35
C VAL A 209 0.37 3.52 10.00
N GLN A 210 0.16 2.60 9.07
CA GLN A 210 -0.30 2.86 7.70
C GLN A 210 0.55 3.90 6.93
N PRO A 211 1.89 3.81 6.95
CA PRO A 211 2.72 4.58 6.04
C PRO A 211 2.56 4.04 4.61
N VAL A 212 3.11 4.74 3.64
CA VAL A 212 3.34 4.21 2.29
C VAL A 212 4.82 4.00 2.06
N ALA A 213 5.17 2.99 1.24
CA ALA A 213 6.56 2.74 0.87
C ALA A 213 6.68 2.30 -0.59
N ALA A 214 7.80 2.62 -1.20
CA ALA A 214 8.21 2.15 -2.51
C ALA A 214 9.72 1.97 -2.55
N ALA A 215 10.24 1.21 -3.52
CA ALA A 215 11.67 1.04 -3.70
C ALA A 215 12.11 1.40 -5.12
N TYR A 216 13.27 2.03 -5.23
CA TYR A 216 13.95 2.29 -6.49
C TYR A 216 15.45 2.37 -6.27
N ASN A 217 16.24 1.72 -7.15
CA ASN A 217 17.70 1.80 -7.22
C ASN A 217 18.42 1.62 -5.85
N ASN A 218 18.17 0.49 -5.18
CA ASN A 218 18.71 0.17 -3.85
C ASN A 218 18.35 1.19 -2.76
N LYS A 219 17.23 1.86 -2.90
CA LYS A 219 16.69 2.77 -1.89
C LYS A 219 15.25 2.41 -1.55
N VAL A 220 14.89 2.55 -0.29
CA VAL A 220 13.54 2.39 0.23
C VAL A 220 13.02 3.76 0.65
N TYR A 221 11.93 4.18 0.05
CA TYR A 221 11.26 5.45 0.28
C TYR A 221 10.03 5.22 1.14
N VAL A 222 9.81 6.07 2.14
CA VAL A 222 8.72 5.95 3.11
C VAL A 222 8.11 7.32 3.34
N TRP A 223 6.78 7.44 3.31
CA TRP A 223 6.07 8.68 3.66
C TRP A 223 4.82 8.41 4.51
N GLY A 224 4.40 9.44 5.22
CA GLY A 224 3.13 9.44 5.93
C GLY A 224 3.08 8.46 7.09
N GLY A 225 1.91 7.90 7.31
CA GLY A 225 1.58 7.12 8.49
C GLY A 225 1.09 7.98 9.64
N PHE A 226 0.58 7.35 10.67
CA PHE A 226 0.11 8.04 11.87
C PHE A 226 0.57 7.35 13.16
N TYR A 227 0.55 8.09 14.22
CA TYR A 227 0.77 7.61 15.59
C TYR A 227 -0.34 8.15 16.47
N ALA A 228 -1.16 7.26 17.04
CA ALA A 228 -2.26 7.60 17.93
C ALA A 228 -1.81 7.40 19.38
N ASP A 229 -1.72 8.48 20.14
CA ASP A 229 -1.28 8.51 21.55
C ASP A 229 -1.86 9.74 22.26
N GLY A 230 -3.18 9.85 22.29
CA GLY A 230 -3.88 11.00 22.88
C GLY A 230 -3.36 12.33 22.35
N GLU A 231 -2.96 13.22 23.21
CA GLU A 231 -2.42 14.55 22.84
C GLU A 231 -1.10 14.48 22.05
N GLN A 232 -0.33 13.37 22.18
CA GLN A 232 0.91 13.14 21.44
C GLN A 232 0.68 12.59 20.03
N SER A 233 -0.58 12.41 19.65
CA SER A 233 -0.95 11.87 18.32
C SER A 233 -0.38 12.70 17.18
N LYS A 234 0.03 12.01 16.11
CA LYS A 234 0.61 12.62 14.90
C LYS A 234 0.02 11.98 13.66
N VAL A 235 -0.20 12.79 12.63
CA VAL A 235 -0.42 12.34 11.25
C VAL A 235 0.74 12.91 10.44
N HIS A 236 1.63 12.02 10.00
CA HIS A 236 2.88 12.39 9.37
C HIS A 236 2.65 12.87 7.93
N THR A 237 3.33 13.95 7.54
CA THR A 237 3.43 14.43 6.15
C THR A 237 4.81 14.17 5.57
N ASP A 238 5.83 14.14 6.44
CA ASP A 238 7.23 13.94 6.11
C ASP A 238 7.52 12.55 5.55
N GLY A 239 8.68 12.39 4.94
CA GLY A 239 9.19 11.13 4.44
C GLY A 239 10.66 10.95 4.71
N TYR A 240 11.12 9.72 4.47
CA TYR A 240 12.51 9.32 4.60
C TYR A 240 12.90 8.35 3.49
N VAL A 241 14.16 8.40 3.11
CA VAL A 241 14.77 7.43 2.19
C VAL A 241 15.90 6.70 2.88
N TYR A 242 15.88 5.38 2.84
CA TYR A 242 16.97 4.52 3.29
C TYR A 242 17.80 4.07 2.09
N ASP A 243 19.08 4.42 2.05
CA ASP A 243 20.03 3.87 1.07
C ASP A 243 20.62 2.57 1.62
N ILE A 244 20.32 1.45 0.94
CA ILE A 244 20.73 0.11 1.37
C ILE A 244 22.25 -0.07 1.32
N ARG A 245 22.94 0.65 0.44
CA ARG A 245 24.40 0.55 0.26
C ARG A 245 25.16 1.30 1.35
N THR A 246 24.74 2.55 1.64
CA THR A 246 25.39 3.36 2.69
C THR A 246 24.84 3.07 4.09
N LYS A 247 23.64 2.46 4.17
CA LYS A 247 22.89 2.19 5.41
C LYS A 247 22.49 3.46 6.15
N GLU A 248 22.25 4.54 5.41
CA GLU A 248 21.91 5.86 5.95
C GLU A 248 20.49 6.25 5.58
N TRP A 249 19.88 7.05 6.44
CA TRP A 249 18.59 7.69 6.21
C TRP A 249 18.78 9.12 5.73
N GLY A 250 18.09 9.48 4.64
CA GLY A 250 17.90 10.86 4.19
C GLY A 250 16.47 11.33 4.45
N VAL A 251 16.28 12.63 4.58
CA VAL A 251 14.96 13.25 4.73
C VAL A 251 14.37 13.53 3.35
N LEU A 252 13.08 13.30 3.20
CA LEU A 252 12.30 13.62 2.01
C LEU A 252 11.26 14.68 2.33
N SER A 253 10.97 15.53 1.34
CA SER A 253 9.86 16.49 1.42
C SER A 253 8.50 15.79 1.44
N ALA A 254 7.50 16.45 2.03
CA ALA A 254 6.10 16.05 1.92
C ALA A 254 5.55 16.33 0.51
N PRO A 255 4.58 15.54 0.01
CA PRO A 255 3.80 15.94 -1.14
C PRO A 255 2.96 17.17 -0.80
N ARG A 256 2.68 18.00 -1.80
CA ARG A 256 1.88 19.22 -1.64
C ARG A 256 0.65 19.20 -2.54
N SER A 257 -0.44 19.75 -2.03
CA SER A 257 -1.63 20.06 -2.81
C SER A 257 -1.38 21.24 -3.77
N ALA A 258 -2.33 21.51 -4.67
CA ALA A 258 -2.22 22.59 -5.63
C ALA A 258 -2.10 23.99 -4.99
N ASP A 259 -2.65 24.17 -3.79
CA ASP A 259 -2.57 25.38 -2.97
C ASP A 259 -1.34 25.42 -2.05
N GLY A 260 -0.46 24.41 -2.14
CA GLY A 260 0.83 24.34 -1.45
C GLY A 260 0.78 23.74 -0.04
N GLU A 261 -0.37 23.25 0.44
CA GLU A 261 -0.45 22.56 1.73
C GLU A 261 0.30 21.21 1.71
N GLU A 262 0.96 20.89 2.82
CA GLU A 262 1.59 19.58 3.00
C GLU A 262 0.54 18.51 3.22
N MET A 263 0.59 17.49 2.35
CA MET A 263 -0.37 16.40 2.36
C MET A 263 0.20 15.17 3.08
N THR A 264 -0.66 14.44 3.77
CA THR A 264 -0.30 13.13 4.30
C THR A 264 -0.64 12.03 3.29
N LEU A 265 0.16 10.96 3.32
CA LEU A 265 -0.13 9.72 2.59
C LEU A 265 -0.58 8.60 3.57
N SER A 266 -0.96 8.96 4.80
CA SER A 266 -1.43 7.98 5.80
C SER A 266 -2.68 7.26 5.33
N GLY A 267 -2.65 5.92 5.33
CA GLY A 267 -3.74 5.09 4.81
C GLY A 267 -3.86 5.05 3.29
N GLY A 268 -2.97 5.74 2.56
CA GLY A 268 -2.85 5.65 1.10
C GLY A 268 -2.08 4.42 0.65
N ILE A 269 -1.69 4.41 -0.62
CA ILE A 269 -0.86 3.37 -1.24
C ILE A 269 0.18 4.02 -2.14
N ALA A 270 1.36 3.39 -2.26
CA ALA A 270 2.40 3.79 -3.20
C ALA A 270 2.89 2.61 -4.05
N TRP A 271 3.38 2.92 -5.25
CA TRP A 271 4.04 1.96 -6.14
C TRP A 271 5.13 2.65 -6.95
N ALA A 272 6.03 1.87 -7.51
CA ALA A 272 7.09 2.35 -8.39
C ALA A 272 6.81 1.96 -9.85
N ASP A 273 7.18 2.84 -10.77
CA ASP A 273 7.26 2.57 -12.20
C ASP A 273 8.53 3.26 -12.75
N GLY A 274 9.59 2.49 -12.90
CA GLY A 274 10.91 3.03 -13.14
C GLY A 274 11.35 3.95 -12.00
N SER A 275 11.81 5.16 -12.33
CA SER A 275 12.22 6.19 -11.36
C SER A 275 11.06 7.03 -10.81
N SER A 276 9.85 6.84 -11.31
CA SER A 276 8.67 7.52 -10.81
C SER A 276 8.02 6.72 -9.69
N LEU A 277 7.90 7.31 -8.51
CA LEU A 277 7.20 6.73 -7.38
C LEU A 277 5.84 7.42 -7.26
N TYR A 278 4.79 6.65 -7.42
CA TYR A 278 3.42 7.13 -7.37
C TYR A 278 2.81 6.89 -6.00
N ALA A 279 1.96 7.81 -5.54
CA ALA A 279 1.17 7.63 -4.34
C ALA A 279 -0.21 8.27 -4.50
N THR A 280 -1.23 7.64 -3.92
CA THR A 280 -2.61 8.13 -3.96
C THR A 280 -3.42 7.69 -2.74
N GLY A 281 -4.58 8.30 -2.55
CA GLY A 281 -5.48 7.98 -1.45
C GLY A 281 -5.02 8.55 -0.12
N GLY A 282 -5.57 8.01 0.94
CA GLY A 282 -5.25 8.39 2.31
C GLY A 282 -6.20 9.43 2.92
N VAL A 283 -6.01 9.66 4.20
CA VAL A 283 -6.92 10.46 5.04
C VAL A 283 -6.64 11.96 4.95
N ASN A 284 -7.62 12.79 5.33
CA ASN A 284 -7.36 14.20 5.60
C ASN A 284 -6.63 14.36 6.95
N ARG A 285 -5.50 15.05 6.94
CA ARG A 285 -4.63 15.23 8.11
C ARG A 285 -5.35 15.82 9.31
N THR A 286 -6.07 16.93 9.11
CA THR A 286 -6.71 17.68 10.20
C THR A 286 -7.84 16.89 10.84
N ILE A 287 -8.76 16.39 10.01
CA ILE A 287 -9.93 15.63 10.48
C ILE A 287 -9.50 14.33 11.18
N PHE A 288 -8.52 13.65 10.61
CA PHE A 288 -8.05 12.39 11.16
C PHE A 288 -7.24 12.59 12.45
N LEU A 289 -6.36 13.60 12.51
CA LEU A 289 -5.62 13.95 13.72
C LEU A 289 -6.56 14.33 14.88
N ASP A 290 -7.59 15.12 14.58
CA ASP A 290 -8.62 15.49 15.57
C ASP A 290 -9.31 14.26 16.18
N ALA A 291 -9.67 13.29 15.35
CA ALA A 291 -10.31 12.06 15.81
C ALA A 291 -9.36 11.16 16.61
N ILE A 292 -8.14 10.89 16.12
CA ILE A 292 -7.19 9.97 16.80
C ILE A 292 -6.58 10.57 18.07
N SER A 293 -6.55 11.89 18.20
CA SER A 293 -6.16 12.58 19.45
C SER A 293 -7.28 12.61 20.50
N GLY A 294 -8.51 12.22 20.10
CA GLY A 294 -9.67 12.22 20.99
C GLY A 294 -10.28 13.60 21.25
N ARG A 295 -9.86 14.66 20.53
CA ARG A 295 -10.36 16.03 20.74
C ARG A 295 -11.79 16.21 20.20
N TYR A 296 -12.06 15.71 18.99
CA TYR A 296 -13.35 15.83 18.31
C TYR A 296 -13.87 17.28 18.21
N GLU A 297 -12.96 18.21 17.86
CA GLU A 297 -13.25 19.63 17.63
C GLU A 297 -13.95 19.89 16.30
N CYS A 298 -13.59 19.09 15.25
CA CYS A 298 -14.21 19.18 13.93
C CYS A 298 -15.67 18.72 13.94
N VAL A 299 -16.02 17.76 14.80
CA VAL A 299 -17.37 17.20 14.98
C VAL A 299 -17.42 16.40 16.29
N LYS A 300 -18.56 16.38 16.97
CA LYS A 300 -18.74 15.57 18.18
C LYS A 300 -18.47 14.10 17.90
N LYS A 301 -17.87 13.39 18.87
CA LYS A 301 -17.50 11.97 18.77
C LYS A 301 -18.65 11.09 18.28
N ASP A 302 -19.85 11.27 18.84
CA ASP A 302 -21.04 10.47 18.51
C ASP A 302 -21.57 10.71 17.09
N ASP A 303 -21.15 11.81 16.44
CA ASP A 303 -21.54 12.19 15.10
C ASP A 303 -20.44 11.93 14.07
N TYR A 304 -19.24 11.56 14.52
CA TYR A 304 -18.10 11.35 13.64
C TYR A 304 -18.38 10.32 12.52
N LEU A 305 -18.89 9.14 12.87
CA LEU A 305 -19.20 8.09 11.89
C LEU A 305 -20.45 8.39 11.03
N LYS A 306 -21.28 9.35 11.43
CA LYS A 306 -22.51 9.73 10.73
C LYS A 306 -22.28 10.71 9.58
N GLN A 307 -21.08 11.33 9.51
CA GLN A 307 -20.78 12.32 8.49
C GLN A 307 -20.85 11.72 7.07
N PRO A 308 -21.25 12.50 6.06
CA PRO A 308 -21.24 12.06 4.67
C PRO A 308 -19.81 11.82 4.17
N ILE A 309 -19.65 11.00 3.12
CA ILE A 309 -18.33 10.61 2.58
C ILE A 309 -17.45 11.84 2.31
N GLY A 310 -17.97 12.86 1.63
CA GLY A 310 -17.21 14.05 1.27
C GLY A 310 -16.69 14.88 2.46
N TRP A 311 -17.29 14.72 3.65
CA TRP A 311 -16.85 15.43 4.84
C TRP A 311 -15.46 14.99 5.31
N TYR A 312 -15.11 13.70 5.13
CA TYR A 312 -13.80 13.16 5.54
C TYR A 312 -12.64 13.62 4.68
N LYS A 313 -12.92 14.18 3.48
CA LYS A 313 -11.92 14.76 2.58
C LYS A 313 -10.73 13.84 2.32
N PHE A 314 -10.97 12.55 2.08
CA PHE A 314 -9.89 11.64 1.67
C PHE A 314 -9.28 12.14 0.36
N SER A 315 -7.97 11.98 0.21
CA SER A 315 -7.24 12.50 -0.94
C SER A 315 -7.54 11.68 -2.20
N GLY A 316 -8.01 12.35 -3.26
CA GLY A 316 -8.13 11.80 -4.61
C GLY A 316 -6.98 12.19 -5.54
N ASN A 317 -5.94 12.86 -5.01
CA ASN A 317 -4.78 13.26 -5.80
C ASN A 317 -3.88 12.06 -6.10
N LEU A 318 -3.29 12.09 -7.29
CA LEU A 318 -2.19 11.20 -7.64
C LEU A 318 -0.89 12.00 -7.59
N TYR A 319 -0.05 11.66 -6.64
CA TYR A 319 1.25 12.28 -6.45
C TYR A 319 2.33 11.47 -7.14
N VAL A 320 3.32 12.15 -7.72
CA VAL A 320 4.47 11.53 -8.38
C VAL A 320 5.75 12.11 -7.80
N PHE A 321 6.60 11.23 -7.27
CA PHE A 321 7.93 11.59 -6.80
C PHE A 321 8.97 11.10 -7.82
N ASP A 322 9.78 12.00 -8.33
CA ASP A 322 10.94 11.66 -9.17
C ASP A 322 12.10 11.25 -8.26
N ALA A 323 12.40 9.94 -8.23
CA ALA A 323 13.44 9.40 -7.38
C ALA A 323 14.88 9.75 -7.85
N VAL A 324 15.06 10.21 -9.08
CA VAL A 324 16.34 10.69 -9.61
C VAL A 324 16.57 12.14 -9.22
N ALA A 325 15.56 13.00 -9.42
CA ALA A 325 15.60 14.41 -9.04
C ALA A 325 15.42 14.61 -7.51
N GLY A 326 14.88 13.62 -6.80
CA GLY A 326 14.66 13.67 -5.37
C GLY A 326 13.54 14.61 -4.94
N GLN A 327 12.52 14.82 -5.77
CA GLN A 327 11.47 15.79 -5.53
C GLN A 327 10.08 15.32 -6.03
N TRP A 328 9.03 15.84 -5.40
CA TRP A 328 7.67 15.69 -5.89
C TRP A 328 7.45 16.53 -7.15
N LEU A 329 6.84 15.93 -8.17
CA LEU A 329 6.38 16.65 -9.34
C LEU A 329 5.08 17.37 -8.99
N THR A 330 4.89 18.57 -9.55
CA THR A 330 3.61 19.27 -9.44
C THR A 330 2.56 18.45 -10.18
N THR A 331 1.62 17.88 -9.45
CA THR A 331 0.49 17.15 -10.05
C THR A 331 -0.77 17.99 -9.98
N THR A 332 -1.51 18.01 -11.07
CA THR A 332 -2.85 18.58 -11.14
C THR A 332 -3.91 17.49 -11.27
N PHE A 333 -3.49 16.23 -11.30
CA PHE A 333 -4.42 15.12 -11.47
C PHE A 333 -5.05 14.72 -10.14
N ALA A 334 -6.37 14.83 -10.10
CA ALA A 334 -7.19 14.34 -9.00
C ALA A 334 -8.44 13.65 -9.55
N ASN A 335 -8.82 12.54 -8.94
CA ASN A 335 -10.04 11.82 -9.26
C ASN A 335 -10.70 11.30 -7.99
N GLN A 336 -12.00 11.57 -7.82
CA GLN A 336 -12.74 11.16 -6.63
C GLN A 336 -12.73 9.64 -6.41
N ALA A 337 -12.61 8.84 -7.48
CA ALA A 337 -12.48 7.38 -7.35
C ALA A 337 -11.18 6.93 -6.67
N LEU A 338 -10.17 7.79 -6.56
CA LEU A 338 -8.93 7.51 -5.82
C LEU A 338 -9.00 7.95 -4.35
N ALA A 339 -10.04 8.68 -3.95
CA ALA A 339 -10.22 9.20 -2.58
C ALA A 339 -10.63 8.09 -1.60
N ARG A 340 -9.69 7.22 -1.26
CA ARG A 340 -9.90 6.03 -0.40
C ARG A 340 -8.72 5.82 0.53
N ALA A 341 -8.98 5.13 1.65
CA ALA A 341 -7.95 4.60 2.54
C ALA A 341 -7.96 3.06 2.49
N GLY A 342 -6.80 2.43 2.66
CA GLY A 342 -6.67 0.98 2.66
C GLY A 342 -7.09 0.28 1.35
N ALA A 343 -7.05 1.00 0.22
CA ALA A 343 -7.18 0.42 -1.11
C ALA A 343 -5.85 -0.24 -1.53
N GLN A 344 -5.91 -1.10 -2.56
CA GLN A 344 -4.73 -1.72 -3.15
C GLN A 344 -4.48 -1.17 -4.54
N ALA A 345 -3.21 -0.99 -4.89
CA ALA A 345 -2.76 -0.62 -6.23
C ALA A 345 -1.99 -1.79 -6.84
N VAL A 346 -2.45 -2.28 -7.99
CA VAL A 346 -1.81 -3.39 -8.70
C VAL A 346 -1.35 -2.91 -10.07
N PRO A 347 -0.05 -2.59 -10.23
CA PRO A 347 0.52 -2.26 -11.53
C PRO A 347 0.46 -3.44 -12.50
N THR A 348 0.04 -3.16 -13.72
CA THR A 348 -0.06 -4.13 -14.81
C THR A 348 0.35 -3.50 -16.15
N ARG A 349 0.42 -4.28 -17.22
CA ARG A 349 0.65 -3.78 -18.58
C ARG A 349 -0.44 -2.84 -19.10
N LEU A 350 -1.65 -2.87 -18.55
CA LEU A 350 -2.76 -2.01 -18.96
C LEU A 350 -2.80 -0.68 -18.19
N GLY A 351 -2.09 -0.57 -17.09
CA GLY A 351 -2.14 0.50 -16.13
C GLY A 351 -2.19 -0.05 -14.71
N VAL A 352 -2.67 0.74 -13.76
CA VAL A 352 -2.73 0.37 -12.34
C VAL A 352 -4.19 0.14 -11.94
N TYR A 353 -4.51 -1.09 -11.53
CA TYR A 353 -5.81 -1.37 -10.93
C TYR A 353 -5.81 -0.89 -9.49
N TYR A 354 -6.74 0.01 -9.18
CA TYR A 354 -6.97 0.53 -7.84
C TYR A 354 -8.24 -0.10 -7.27
N ILE A 355 -8.08 -0.92 -6.23
CA ILE A 355 -9.05 -1.95 -5.83
C ILE A 355 -9.57 -1.69 -4.43
N GLY A 356 -10.90 -1.68 -4.26
CA GLY A 356 -11.56 -1.62 -2.96
C GLY A 356 -11.19 -0.38 -2.15
N GLY A 357 -11.04 -0.56 -0.84
CA GLY A 357 -10.70 0.50 0.10
C GLY A 357 -11.91 1.07 0.85
N GLU A 358 -11.62 2.05 1.68
CA GLU A 358 -12.55 2.70 2.59
C GLU A 358 -12.85 4.11 2.08
N LEU A 359 -14.13 4.43 1.88
CA LEU A 359 -14.59 5.76 1.46
C LEU A 359 -14.73 6.72 2.65
N LYS A 360 -15.00 6.19 3.81
CA LYS A 360 -15.03 6.83 5.12
C LYS A 360 -14.95 5.75 6.19
N PRO A 361 -14.67 6.06 7.46
CA PRO A 361 -14.66 5.07 8.53
C PRO A 361 -15.90 4.17 8.49
N ALA A 362 -15.70 2.86 8.55
CA ALA A 362 -16.69 1.80 8.49
C ALA A 362 -17.43 1.61 7.14
N LEU A 363 -17.11 2.35 6.08
CA LEU A 363 -17.74 2.18 4.77
C LEU A 363 -16.70 1.81 3.70
N ARG A 364 -16.81 0.61 3.15
CA ARG A 364 -15.94 0.11 2.06
C ARG A 364 -16.61 0.26 0.70
N THR A 365 -15.83 0.07 -0.35
CA THR A 365 -16.33 0.09 -1.72
C THR A 365 -15.89 -1.14 -2.50
N PRO A 366 -16.78 -1.75 -3.30
CA PRO A 366 -16.42 -2.79 -4.26
C PRO A 366 -15.87 -2.22 -5.57
N GLN A 367 -15.75 -0.91 -5.69
CA GLN A 367 -15.31 -0.29 -6.93
C GLN A 367 -13.86 -0.65 -7.24
N ILE A 368 -13.63 -1.04 -8.48
CA ILE A 368 -12.30 -1.16 -9.09
C ILE A 368 -12.20 -0.12 -10.19
N VAL A 369 -11.08 0.60 -10.23
CA VAL A 369 -10.77 1.51 -11.34
C VAL A 369 -9.42 1.17 -11.92
N LEU A 370 -9.25 1.40 -13.22
CA LEU A 370 -7.99 1.33 -13.94
C LEU A 370 -7.49 2.76 -14.15
N VAL A 371 -6.30 3.02 -13.64
CA VAL A 371 -5.55 4.27 -13.88
C VAL A 371 -4.59 3.99 -15.03
N GLU A 372 -4.90 4.51 -16.20
CA GLU A 372 -4.06 4.37 -17.40
C GLU A 372 -3.02 5.49 -17.46
N LYS A 373 -1.90 5.19 -18.12
CA LYS A 373 -0.81 6.15 -18.36
C LYS A 373 -1.12 7.07 -19.53
#